data_edcaea6b4dd44d1d4f0090ec30dd3870
#
_entry.id   edcaea6b4dd44d1d4f0090ec30dd3870
#
_cell.length_a   1.000
_cell.length_b   1.000
_cell.length_c   1.000
_cell.angle_alpha   90.00
_cell.angle_beta   90.00
_cell.angle_gamma   90.00
#
_symmetry.space_group_name_H-M   'P 1'
#
loop_
_entity.id
_entity.type
_entity.pdbx_description
1 polymer ?
#
loop_
_entity_poly.entity_id
_entity_poly.type
_entity_poly.pdbx_seq_one_letter_code
_entity_poly.pdbx_strand_id
1 'polypeptide(L)'
;MNYSGYGFIGLGLLVGMAFCIFSSRNIEQQEFIKTLDKKQLDIYKSIIEFRFNLWLQGLVAGLICALIVCYFVSNSFNNYGGALLFTAILMFVNYMYYTLYPKPAWMLDYTKNQKQVKEWLDVYQFMKNRYHWGILCGVAAFFLLSLAFFDYKTVNWY
;
A
#
# COMPACT_ATOMS: atom_id res chain seq x y z
N MET A 1 -7.89 -19.47 24.96
CA MET A 1 -8.28 -18.85 23.66
C MET A 1 -7.36 -19.39 22.60
N ASN A 2 -7.85 -19.67 21.39
CA ASN A 2 -7.06 -20.36 20.35
C ASN A 2 -6.27 -19.33 19.52
N TYR A 3 -5.10 -18.93 20.00
CA TYR A 3 -4.26 -17.84 19.44
C TYR A 3 -3.76 -18.15 18.00
N SER A 4 -3.65 -19.43 17.64
CA SER A 4 -3.36 -19.85 16.27
C SER A 4 -4.41 -19.35 15.27
N GLY A 5 -5.67 -19.21 15.69
CA GLY A 5 -6.74 -18.65 14.87
C GLY A 5 -6.49 -17.20 14.45
N TYR A 6 -5.99 -16.36 15.35
CA TYR A 6 -5.65 -14.95 15.00
C TYR A 6 -4.52 -14.86 13.99
N GLY A 7 -3.52 -15.76 14.08
CA GLY A 7 -2.44 -15.83 13.11
C GLY A 7 -2.94 -16.17 11.69
N PHE A 8 -3.83 -17.16 11.56
CA PHE A 8 -4.40 -17.53 10.27
C PHE A 8 -5.28 -16.43 9.67
N ILE A 9 -6.11 -15.77 10.49
CA ILE A 9 -6.93 -14.63 10.03
C ILE A 9 -6.03 -13.47 9.60
N GLY A 10 -4.99 -13.15 10.38
CA GLY A 10 -4.04 -12.10 10.06
C GLY A 10 -3.32 -12.35 8.73
N LEU A 11 -2.86 -13.58 8.48
CA LEU A 11 -2.27 -13.97 7.20
C LEU A 11 -3.27 -13.87 6.04
N GLY A 12 -4.51 -14.30 6.25
CA GLY A 12 -5.58 -14.16 5.25
C GLY A 12 -5.83 -12.69 4.88
N LEU A 13 -5.82 -11.78 5.85
CA LEU A 13 -5.96 -10.34 5.60
C LEU A 13 -4.75 -9.74 4.89
N LEU A 14 -3.52 -10.20 5.15
CA LEU A 14 -2.33 -9.78 4.39
C LEU A 14 -2.42 -10.21 2.92
N VAL A 15 -2.87 -11.44 2.66
CA VAL A 15 -3.12 -11.91 1.28
C VAL A 15 -4.23 -11.07 0.64
N GLY A 16 -5.31 -10.76 1.36
CA GLY A 16 -6.37 -9.87 0.90
C GLY A 16 -5.87 -8.46 0.58
N MET A 17 -5.00 -7.89 1.42
CA MET A 17 -4.34 -6.61 1.16
C MET A 17 -3.51 -6.66 -0.13
N ALA A 18 -2.68 -7.68 -0.28
CA ALA A 18 -1.86 -7.87 -1.48
C ALA A 18 -2.74 -8.01 -2.73
N PHE A 19 -3.82 -8.79 -2.66
CA PHE A 19 -4.78 -8.91 -3.75
C PHE A 19 -5.45 -7.57 -4.08
N CYS A 20 -5.86 -6.78 -3.09
CA CYS A 20 -6.42 -5.45 -3.30
C CYS A 20 -5.43 -4.51 -3.99
N ILE A 21 -4.14 -4.57 -3.64
CA ILE A 21 -3.11 -3.66 -4.19
C ILE A 21 -2.67 -4.11 -5.58
N PHE A 22 -2.41 -5.40 -5.79
CA PHE A 22 -1.76 -5.92 -7.00
C PHE A 22 -2.70 -6.45 -8.08
N SER A 23 -4.01 -6.64 -7.79
CA SER A 23 -4.95 -7.08 -8.82
C SER A 23 -5.17 -5.98 -9.86
N SER A 24 -4.54 -6.12 -11.00
CA SER A 24 -4.49 -5.11 -12.07
C SER A 24 -5.58 -5.25 -13.14
N ARG A 25 -6.40 -6.30 -13.10
CA ARG A 25 -7.45 -6.54 -14.10
C ARG A 25 -8.79 -5.98 -13.66
N ASN A 26 -9.01 -4.70 -13.88
CA ASN A 26 -10.28 -4.06 -13.64
C ASN A 26 -10.99 -3.78 -14.96
N ILE A 27 -12.27 -4.06 -15.02
CA ILE A 27 -13.13 -3.81 -16.18
C ILE A 27 -13.07 -2.33 -16.55
N GLU A 28 -13.18 -1.44 -15.56
CA GLU A 28 -13.12 0.02 -15.73
C GLU A 28 -11.80 0.48 -16.37
N GLN A 29 -10.67 -0.09 -15.94
CA GLN A 29 -9.37 0.22 -16.53
C GLN A 29 -9.28 -0.25 -17.99
N GLN A 30 -9.83 -1.42 -18.30
CA GLN A 30 -9.83 -1.93 -19.68
C GLN A 30 -10.73 -1.10 -20.59
N GLU A 31 -11.90 -0.67 -20.09
CA GLU A 31 -12.81 0.20 -20.85
C GLU A 31 -12.16 1.56 -21.13
N PHE A 32 -11.55 2.17 -20.12
CA PHE A 32 -10.80 3.41 -20.30
C PHE A 32 -9.69 3.25 -21.34
N ILE A 33 -8.86 2.20 -21.25
CA ILE A 33 -7.76 1.94 -22.19
C ILE A 33 -8.28 1.82 -23.63
N LYS A 34 -9.45 1.22 -23.87
CA LYS A 34 -10.05 1.10 -25.19
C LYS A 34 -10.45 2.45 -25.80
N THR A 35 -10.65 3.50 -24.99
CA THR A 35 -10.99 4.84 -25.45
C THR A 35 -9.78 5.70 -25.79
N LEU A 36 -8.59 5.26 -25.40
CA LEU A 36 -7.34 5.99 -25.61
C LEU A 36 -6.79 5.74 -27.01
N ASP A 37 -6.26 6.78 -27.62
CA ASP A 37 -5.41 6.64 -28.82
C ASP A 37 -4.00 6.14 -28.40
N LYS A 38 -3.22 5.72 -29.41
CA LYS A 38 -1.88 5.16 -29.18
C LYS A 38 -0.98 6.09 -28.37
N LYS A 39 -1.00 7.38 -28.67
CA LYS A 39 -0.20 8.40 -27.97
C LYS A 39 -0.66 8.57 -26.51
N GLN A 40 -1.98 8.64 -26.28
CA GLN A 40 -2.54 8.71 -24.94
C GLN A 40 -2.24 7.46 -24.11
N LEU A 41 -2.25 6.29 -24.75
CA LEU A 41 -1.92 5.01 -24.09
C LEU A 41 -0.45 4.97 -23.63
N ASP A 42 0.47 5.47 -24.43
CA ASP A 42 1.88 5.52 -24.06
C ASP A 42 2.10 6.49 -22.88
N ILE A 43 1.43 7.65 -22.89
CA ILE A 43 1.44 8.60 -21.77
C ILE A 43 0.84 7.94 -20.49
N TYR A 44 -0.28 7.25 -20.62
CA TYR A 44 -0.92 6.55 -19.51
C TYR A 44 0.02 5.53 -18.86
N LYS A 45 0.71 4.72 -19.66
CA LYS A 45 1.68 3.74 -19.18
C LYS A 45 2.84 4.43 -18.46
N SER A 46 3.38 5.51 -19.01
CA SER A 46 4.48 6.25 -18.39
C SER A 46 4.07 6.88 -17.04
N ILE A 47 2.84 7.37 -16.93
CA ILE A 47 2.30 7.89 -15.66
C ILE A 47 2.20 6.79 -14.61
N ILE A 48 1.72 5.59 -14.97
CA ILE A 48 1.62 4.46 -14.04
C ILE A 48 3.01 4.02 -13.58
N GLU A 49 3.93 3.85 -14.52
CA GLU A 49 5.31 3.45 -14.22
C GLU A 49 6.01 4.47 -13.31
N PHE A 50 5.87 5.76 -13.60
CA PHE A 50 6.40 6.82 -12.75
C PHE A 50 5.85 6.74 -11.32
N ARG A 51 4.53 6.57 -11.15
CA ARG A 51 3.88 6.47 -9.83
C ARG A 51 4.29 5.22 -9.07
N PHE A 52 4.46 4.11 -9.77
CA PHE A 52 4.95 2.87 -9.16
C PHE A 52 6.40 3.03 -8.67
N ASN A 53 7.28 3.60 -9.50
CA ASN A 53 8.66 3.87 -9.12
C ASN A 53 8.76 4.85 -7.95
N LEU A 54 7.91 5.89 -7.93
CA LEU A 54 7.84 6.82 -6.82
C LEU A 54 7.41 6.15 -5.51
N TRP A 55 6.41 5.25 -5.57
CA TRP A 55 5.99 4.47 -4.42
C TRP A 55 7.11 3.54 -3.91
N LEU A 56 7.83 2.90 -4.81
CA LEU A 56 8.97 2.04 -4.48
C LEU A 56 10.12 2.83 -3.83
N GLN A 57 10.43 4.00 -4.36
CA GLN A 57 11.42 4.91 -3.74
C GLN A 57 11.01 5.32 -2.33
N GLY A 58 9.74 5.67 -2.13
CA GLY A 58 9.20 5.98 -0.80
C GLY A 58 9.29 4.80 0.16
N LEU A 59 9.09 3.57 -0.31
CA LEU A 59 9.24 2.35 0.49
C LEU A 59 10.70 2.15 0.92
N VAL A 60 11.65 2.32 0.02
CA VAL A 60 13.09 2.22 0.32
C VAL A 60 13.50 3.30 1.32
N ALA A 61 13.09 4.56 1.10
CA ALA A 61 13.35 5.65 2.04
C ALA A 61 12.75 5.38 3.42
N GLY A 62 11.53 4.88 3.46
CA GLY A 62 10.85 4.50 4.71
C GLY A 62 11.57 3.37 5.44
N LEU A 63 12.07 2.37 4.72
CA LEU A 63 12.85 1.27 5.29
C LEU A 63 14.15 1.78 5.93
N ILE A 64 14.90 2.63 5.23
CA ILE A 64 16.13 3.23 5.75
C ILE A 64 15.84 4.06 7.01
N CYS A 65 14.85 4.94 6.98
CA CYS A 65 14.46 5.73 8.14
C CYS A 65 14.03 4.87 9.34
N ALA A 66 13.24 3.83 9.10
CA ALA A 66 12.79 2.92 10.15
C ALA A 66 13.97 2.16 10.80
N LEU A 67 14.92 1.68 10.00
CA LEU A 67 16.16 1.03 10.50
C LEU A 67 16.99 1.99 11.33
N ILE A 68 17.21 3.22 10.87
CA ILE A 68 17.98 4.24 11.59
C ILE A 68 17.33 4.54 12.95
N VAL A 69 16.03 4.84 12.98
CA VAL A 69 15.33 5.16 14.23
C VAL A 69 15.34 3.98 15.20
N CYS A 70 15.08 2.77 14.72
CA CYS A 70 15.13 1.58 15.55
C CYS A 70 16.54 1.28 16.09
N TYR A 71 17.60 1.60 15.33
CA TYR A 71 18.98 1.47 15.80
C TYR A 71 19.29 2.42 16.97
N PHE A 72 18.82 3.67 16.90
CA PHE A 72 19.04 4.65 17.98
C PHE A 72 18.16 4.42 19.20
N VAL A 73 16.97 3.84 19.02
CA VAL A 73 16.06 3.47 20.13
C VAL A 73 16.37 2.04 20.59
N SER A 74 17.56 1.83 21.07
CA SER A 74 18.36 0.62 21.22
C SER A 74 17.77 -0.66 21.85
N ASN A 75 16.52 -0.73 22.24
CA ASN A 75 15.86 -1.96 22.73
C ASN A 75 14.63 -2.35 21.90
N SER A 76 14.37 -1.63 20.80
CA SER A 76 13.11 -1.72 20.08
C SER A 76 12.95 -2.98 19.23
N PHE A 77 14.04 -3.59 18.77
CA PHE A 77 13.94 -4.80 17.92
C PHE A 77 13.49 -6.06 18.66
N ASN A 78 13.62 -6.09 19.98
CA ASN A 78 13.33 -7.28 20.77
C ASN A 78 11.95 -7.29 21.40
N ASN A 79 11.14 -6.27 21.17
CA ASN A 79 9.82 -6.17 21.76
C ASN A 79 8.75 -5.75 20.73
N TYR A 80 7.49 -5.96 21.10
CA TYR A 80 6.33 -5.61 20.32
C TYR A 80 6.26 -4.11 19.93
N GLY A 81 6.64 -3.23 20.85
CA GLY A 81 6.68 -1.78 20.63
C GLY A 81 7.63 -1.38 19.51
N GLY A 82 8.77 -2.08 19.36
CA GLY A 82 9.72 -1.85 18.28
C GLY A 82 9.18 -2.23 16.91
N ALA A 83 8.47 -3.34 16.80
CA ALA A 83 7.83 -3.75 15.55
C ALA A 83 6.74 -2.75 15.12
N LEU A 84 5.96 -2.23 16.09
CA LEU A 84 4.98 -1.16 15.87
C LEU A 84 5.63 0.11 15.37
N LEU A 85 6.68 0.58 16.05
CA LEU A 85 7.42 1.78 15.72
C LEU A 85 8.03 1.68 14.31
N PHE A 86 8.69 0.56 14.02
CA PHE A 86 9.27 0.28 12.71
C PHE A 86 8.22 0.39 11.59
N THR A 87 7.09 -0.30 11.76
CA THR A 87 6.02 -0.32 10.76
C THR A 87 5.38 1.07 10.59
N ALA A 88 5.17 1.79 11.70
CA ALA A 88 4.61 3.13 11.67
C ALA A 88 5.51 4.11 10.92
N ILE A 89 6.83 4.09 11.18
CA ILE A 89 7.79 4.95 10.47
C ILE A 89 7.85 4.61 9.00
N LEU A 90 7.96 3.33 8.67
CA LEU A 90 8.01 2.86 7.27
C LEU A 90 6.79 3.34 6.48
N MET A 91 5.59 3.13 7.01
CA MET A 91 4.35 3.54 6.36
C MET A 91 4.22 5.07 6.28
N PHE A 92 4.54 5.78 7.34
CA PHE A 92 4.47 7.24 7.38
C PHE A 92 5.41 7.90 6.36
N VAL A 93 6.67 7.47 6.33
CA VAL A 93 7.66 8.01 5.39
C VAL A 93 7.28 7.68 3.95
N ASN A 94 6.88 6.44 3.66
CA ASN A 94 6.40 6.07 2.33
C ASN A 94 5.20 6.92 1.88
N TYR A 95 4.21 7.10 2.76
CA TYR A 95 3.04 7.93 2.48
C TYR A 95 3.43 9.39 2.22
N MET A 96 4.27 9.97 3.08
CA MET A 96 4.72 11.36 2.94
C MET A 96 5.54 11.54 1.68
N TYR A 97 6.49 10.64 1.39
CA TYR A 97 7.28 10.68 0.18
C TYR A 97 6.40 10.67 -1.07
N TYR A 98 5.47 9.71 -1.15
CA TYR A 98 4.56 9.59 -2.28
C TYR A 98 3.64 10.81 -2.43
N THR A 99 3.15 11.38 -1.32
CA THR A 99 2.18 12.48 -1.35
C THR A 99 2.84 13.81 -1.68
N LEU A 100 3.99 14.11 -1.08
CA LEU A 100 4.68 15.40 -1.22
C LEU A 100 5.48 15.51 -2.51
N TYR A 101 5.90 14.39 -3.10
CA TYR A 101 6.69 14.42 -4.33
C TYR A 101 5.86 15.02 -5.50
N PRO A 102 6.38 16.00 -6.23
CA PRO A 102 5.68 16.61 -7.35
C PRO A 102 5.44 15.59 -8.48
N LYS A 103 4.19 15.54 -8.97
CA LYS A 103 3.80 14.64 -10.05
C LYS A 103 3.79 15.41 -11.37
N PRO A 104 4.67 15.08 -12.32
CA PRO A 104 4.88 15.89 -13.53
C PRO A 104 3.72 15.83 -14.50
N ALA A 105 2.88 14.81 -14.42
CA ALA A 105 1.79 14.60 -15.38
C ALA A 105 0.54 14.02 -14.72
N TRP A 106 -0.62 14.52 -15.13
CA TRP A 106 -1.93 14.03 -14.75
C TRP A 106 -2.66 13.54 -16.01
N MET A 107 -3.27 12.35 -15.94
CA MET A 107 -3.98 11.80 -17.10
C MET A 107 -5.11 12.70 -17.60
N LEU A 108 -5.72 13.47 -16.71
CA LEU A 108 -6.78 14.44 -17.08
C LEU A 108 -6.32 15.48 -18.08
N ASP A 109 -5.05 15.89 -18.05
CA ASP A 109 -4.49 16.90 -18.98
C ASP A 109 -4.41 16.39 -20.41
N TYR A 110 -4.48 15.08 -20.61
CA TYR A 110 -4.37 14.41 -21.91
C TYR A 110 -5.69 13.83 -22.42
N THR A 111 -6.77 13.96 -21.66
CA THR A 111 -8.10 13.53 -22.11
C THR A 111 -8.67 14.52 -23.13
N LYS A 112 -9.31 14.01 -24.21
CA LYS A 112 -9.79 14.82 -25.34
C LYS A 112 -11.30 15.06 -25.33
N ASN A 113 -12.05 14.23 -24.60
CA ASN A 113 -13.51 14.31 -24.58
C ASN A 113 -14.09 13.94 -23.21
N GLN A 114 -15.35 14.35 -22.98
CA GLN A 114 -16.05 14.11 -21.71
C GLN A 114 -16.19 12.61 -21.38
N LYS A 115 -16.28 11.75 -22.38
CA LYS A 115 -16.38 10.30 -22.17
C LYS A 115 -15.08 9.79 -21.51
N GLN A 116 -13.92 10.16 -22.05
CA GLN A 116 -12.61 9.79 -21.47
C GLN A 116 -12.44 10.34 -20.04
N VAL A 117 -12.90 11.56 -19.79
CA VAL A 117 -12.87 12.15 -18.42
C VAL A 117 -13.69 11.32 -17.45
N LYS A 118 -14.93 10.96 -17.84
CA LYS A 118 -15.82 10.16 -16.98
C LYS A 118 -15.22 8.79 -16.69
N GLU A 119 -14.77 8.07 -17.71
CA GLU A 119 -14.16 6.74 -17.55
C GLU A 119 -12.87 6.81 -16.71
N TRP A 120 -12.07 7.87 -16.86
CA TRP A 120 -10.91 8.09 -16.00
C TRP A 120 -11.30 8.30 -14.52
N LEU A 121 -12.35 9.07 -14.26
CA LEU A 121 -12.85 9.29 -12.89
C LEU A 121 -13.36 7.99 -12.25
N ASP A 122 -14.02 7.13 -13.02
CA ASP A 122 -14.48 5.82 -12.57
C ASP A 122 -13.26 4.93 -12.20
N VAL A 123 -12.24 4.87 -13.05
CA VAL A 123 -10.96 4.20 -12.76
C VAL A 123 -10.31 4.77 -11.50
N TYR A 124 -10.27 6.09 -11.36
CA TYR A 124 -9.68 6.75 -10.19
C TYR A 124 -10.42 6.42 -8.90
N GLN A 125 -11.74 6.50 -8.90
CA GLN A 125 -12.57 6.15 -7.73
C GLN A 125 -12.37 4.68 -7.35
N PHE A 126 -12.32 3.79 -8.31
CA PHE A 126 -12.09 2.39 -8.08
C PHE A 126 -10.71 2.14 -7.45
N MET A 127 -9.63 2.72 -8.02
CA MET A 127 -8.28 2.61 -7.46
C MET A 127 -8.20 3.18 -6.04
N LYS A 128 -8.83 4.35 -5.80
CA LYS A 128 -8.90 4.99 -4.51
C LYS A 128 -9.55 4.08 -3.47
N ASN A 129 -10.72 3.52 -3.78
CA ASN A 129 -11.44 2.64 -2.87
C ASN A 129 -10.62 1.39 -2.54
N ARG A 130 -10.04 0.76 -3.53
CA ARG A 130 -9.17 -0.42 -3.33
C ARG A 130 -7.96 -0.11 -2.45
N TYR A 131 -7.33 1.01 -2.66
CA TYR A 131 -6.21 1.45 -1.84
C TYR A 131 -6.60 1.60 -0.37
N HIS A 132 -7.76 2.22 -0.08
CA HIS A 132 -8.24 2.36 1.29
C HIS A 132 -8.60 1.01 1.93
N TRP A 133 -9.28 0.14 1.19
CA TRP A 133 -9.56 -1.23 1.67
C TRP A 133 -8.28 -2.03 1.90
N GLY A 134 -7.29 -1.90 1.03
CA GLY A 134 -5.98 -2.52 1.23
C GLY A 134 -5.29 -2.06 2.52
N ILE A 135 -5.28 -0.75 2.79
CA ILE A 135 -4.73 -0.20 4.04
C ILE A 135 -5.48 -0.74 5.26
N LEU A 136 -6.81 -0.74 5.25
CA LEU A 136 -7.62 -1.26 6.36
C LEU A 136 -7.32 -2.73 6.63
N CYS A 137 -7.26 -3.55 5.59
CA CYS A 137 -6.88 -4.97 5.71
C CYS A 137 -5.46 -5.13 6.26
N GLY A 138 -4.51 -4.31 5.82
CA GLY A 138 -3.13 -4.33 6.31
C GLY A 138 -3.01 -3.97 7.78
N VAL A 139 -3.72 -2.92 8.22
CA VAL A 139 -3.76 -2.51 9.64
C VAL A 139 -4.40 -3.60 10.50
N ALA A 140 -5.54 -4.15 10.08
CA ALA A 140 -6.21 -5.23 10.79
C ALA A 140 -5.33 -6.50 10.86
N ALA A 141 -4.67 -6.87 9.75
CA ALA A 141 -3.72 -7.98 9.71
C ALA A 141 -2.58 -7.78 10.70
N PHE A 142 -2.02 -6.57 10.75
CA PHE A 142 -0.93 -6.23 11.65
C PHE A 142 -1.36 -6.41 13.12
N PHE A 143 -2.53 -5.90 13.53
CA PHE A 143 -3.03 -6.07 14.88
C PHE A 143 -3.26 -7.55 15.25
N LEU A 144 -3.87 -8.33 14.38
CA LEU A 144 -4.16 -9.74 14.65
C LEU A 144 -2.89 -10.60 14.72
N LEU A 145 -1.93 -10.35 13.83
CA LEU A 145 -0.63 -11.02 13.89
C LEU A 145 0.12 -10.65 15.17
N SER A 146 0.07 -9.39 15.54
CA SER A 146 0.69 -8.91 16.78
C SER A 146 0.14 -9.58 18.03
N LEU A 147 -1.18 -9.75 18.11
CA LEU A 147 -1.82 -10.49 19.20
C LEU A 147 -1.38 -11.96 19.21
N ALA A 148 -1.32 -12.60 18.04
CA ALA A 148 -0.89 -13.99 17.92
C ALA A 148 0.56 -14.21 18.39
N PHE A 149 1.47 -13.28 18.08
CA PHE A 149 2.87 -13.37 18.49
C PHE A 149 3.13 -12.96 19.94
N PHE A 150 2.35 -12.02 20.47
CA PHE A 150 2.50 -11.57 21.84
C PHE A 150 2.19 -12.68 22.84
N ASP A 151 1.11 -13.41 22.66
CA ASP A 151 0.72 -14.49 23.55
C ASP A 151 1.64 -15.72 23.48
N TYR A 152 2.27 -15.98 22.35
CA TYR A 152 3.24 -17.07 22.21
C TYR A 152 4.43 -16.89 23.16
N LYS A 153 4.87 -15.66 23.42
CA LYS A 153 5.98 -15.38 24.34
C LYS A 153 5.59 -15.48 25.82
N THR A 154 4.35 -15.20 26.16
CA THR A 154 3.87 -15.27 27.56
C THR A 154 3.58 -16.70 28.05
N VAL A 155 3.29 -17.61 27.12
CA VAL A 155 2.98 -19.02 27.45
C VAL A 155 4.23 -19.89 27.73
N ASN A 156 5.41 -19.48 27.29
CA ASN A 156 6.65 -20.26 27.40
C ASN A 156 7.50 -19.95 28.65
N TRP A 157 6.95 -19.29 29.66
CA TRP A 157 7.68 -18.95 30.91
C TRP A 157 7.13 -19.66 32.16
N TYR A 158 6.43 -20.81 32.03
CA TYR A 158 6.10 -21.68 33.15
C TYR A 158 6.53 -23.12 32.91
#